data_a4b0f67688360b8ff1110a0ae3da36b7
#
_entry.id   a4b0f67688360b8ff1110a0ae3da36b7
#
_cell.length_a   1.000
_cell.length_b   1.000
_cell.length_c   1.000
_cell.angle_alpha   90.00
_cell.angle_beta   90.00
_cell.angle_gamma   90.00
#
_symmetry.space_group_name_H-M   'P 1'
#
loop_
_entity.id
_entity.type
_entity.pdbx_description
1 polymer ?
#
loop_
_entity_poly.entity_id
_entity_poly.type
_entity_poly.pdbx_seq_one_letter_code
_entity_poly.pdbx_strand_id
1 'polypeptide(L)'
;MGAYQGTINVNTGTAGTAPGTQKVQLNGDVFALSGAHVNMALTTSDSYLHGIVDNGGTVNMWLQNGATWTNEARNTRYTEDNEDVGSHGASHITKFVGGSTAANAGIINQKSDQAITIDNYSGHATVNYGTMTKNGAGVTISAAAPQSAMTVSGDRAGLSDREAMETLAKKLTYTGYAEGERNLTGTVKVNEGLTTRSVARTGTISFDASTGAGSLGQGRALAKAMARPRAMFAMPAMTVENHADGSTTYTREDGTRTTVGSTETSMMKSVKSAMTTSMLAWRSGMTDMMQRMGDIRMGASDGIWARTYGGKAKYDKDHAYTSNSFWGAQVGADHVLASGWHIGAAFDYNDGDASYRYGGSGDPKQYLGSLYGTKTFEDGQYLDIVGKFGHTQNDYSVYNADGKKLDGKYSANGYGLSLEYGKRFGSSHGYVEPQIQLSYSKLGSDDYTGSSNFAGNEKMFIHQDGMDSFIGRLGIAAGKTTDRSSYYLKASVLHEFDGDTSATYTSESNGTPITIKQDFGDTWAELALGGTWKIGGSSLFYADITRSFGGDYEMQWKLNAGIRYAF
;
A
#
# COMPACT_ATOMS: atom_id res chain seq x y z
N MET A 1 -29.01 -19.58 13.54
CA MET A 1 -29.92 -19.02 14.58
C MET A 1 -31.35 -19.14 14.05
N GLY A 2 -32.29 -19.66 14.83
CA GLY A 2 -33.65 -19.87 14.36
C GLY A 2 -34.72 -19.51 15.39
N ALA A 3 -35.78 -18.86 14.95
CA ALA A 3 -36.99 -18.61 15.72
C ALA A 3 -38.14 -19.41 15.14
N TYR A 4 -38.69 -20.32 15.92
CA TYR A 4 -39.88 -21.11 15.56
C TYR A 4 -41.17 -20.39 15.98
N GLN A 5 -41.16 -19.74 17.14
CA GLN A 5 -42.18 -18.86 17.71
C GLN A 5 -41.52 -17.82 18.60
N GLY A 6 -42.18 -16.67 18.77
CA GLY A 6 -41.65 -15.60 19.64
C GLY A 6 -40.58 -14.74 18.97
N THR A 7 -39.74 -14.09 19.77
CA THR A 7 -38.79 -13.08 19.32
C THR A 7 -37.37 -13.40 19.77
N ILE A 8 -36.42 -13.34 18.86
CA ILE A 8 -34.98 -13.36 19.16
C ILE A 8 -34.42 -11.97 18.92
N ASN A 9 -33.77 -11.39 19.92
CA ASN A 9 -33.11 -10.10 19.88
C ASN A 9 -31.58 -10.30 19.99
N VAL A 10 -30.81 -9.86 19.00
CA VAL A 10 -29.36 -9.92 18.97
C VAL A 10 -28.83 -8.51 18.88
N ASN A 11 -28.17 -8.04 19.96
CA ASN A 11 -27.61 -6.70 20.05
C ASN A 11 -28.65 -5.60 19.72
N THR A 12 -29.90 -5.80 20.14
CA THR A 12 -30.97 -4.82 20.04
C THR A 12 -31.61 -4.62 21.41
N GLY A 13 -32.31 -3.49 21.64
CA GLY A 13 -33.08 -3.27 22.84
C GLY A 13 -34.16 -4.36 23.04
N THR A 14 -34.69 -4.48 24.24
CA THR A 14 -35.71 -5.49 24.62
C THR A 14 -36.94 -5.48 23.71
N ALA A 15 -37.28 -4.32 23.15
CA ALA A 15 -38.37 -4.20 22.17
C ALA A 15 -37.93 -4.48 20.71
N GLY A 16 -36.66 -4.81 20.46
CA GLY A 16 -36.12 -5.03 19.12
C GLY A 16 -36.16 -3.81 18.19
N THR A 17 -36.33 -2.59 18.73
CA THR A 17 -36.58 -1.37 17.95
C THR A 17 -35.38 -0.47 17.78
N ALA A 18 -34.31 -0.66 18.56
CA ALA A 18 -33.09 0.13 18.48
C ALA A 18 -31.86 -0.78 18.42
N PRO A 19 -30.87 -0.43 17.60
CA PRO A 19 -29.63 -1.21 17.51
C PRO A 19 -28.74 -0.95 18.73
N GLY A 20 -28.08 -1.99 19.21
CA GLY A 20 -26.99 -1.90 20.19
C GLY A 20 -25.65 -1.63 19.50
N THR A 21 -24.60 -1.46 20.31
CA THR A 21 -23.24 -1.10 19.84
C THR A 21 -22.22 -2.21 20.12
N GLN A 22 -22.65 -3.38 20.55
CA GLN A 22 -21.76 -4.50 20.84
C GLN A 22 -21.33 -5.22 19.57
N LYS A 23 -20.14 -5.80 19.62
CA LYS A 23 -19.64 -6.70 18.56
C LYS A 23 -20.49 -7.96 18.50
N VAL A 24 -20.91 -8.34 17.29
CA VAL A 24 -21.70 -9.54 17.01
C VAL A 24 -21.05 -10.35 15.91
N GLN A 25 -20.80 -11.62 16.14
CA GLN A 25 -20.18 -12.53 15.17
C GLN A 25 -21.07 -13.78 15.04
N LEU A 26 -21.75 -13.91 13.91
CA LEU A 26 -22.66 -15.02 13.62
C LEU A 26 -22.11 -15.84 12.42
N ASN A 27 -21.98 -17.15 12.62
CA ASN A 27 -21.62 -18.10 11.59
C ASN A 27 -22.68 -19.20 11.52
N GLY A 28 -23.44 -19.21 10.43
CA GLY A 28 -24.57 -20.08 10.21
C GLY A 28 -25.81 -19.29 9.77
N ASP A 29 -26.76 -19.99 9.15
CA ASP A 29 -27.96 -19.40 8.62
C ASP A 29 -28.90 -18.87 9.72
N VAL A 30 -29.65 -17.85 9.37
CA VAL A 30 -30.70 -17.27 10.22
C VAL A 30 -32.05 -17.63 9.63
N PHE A 31 -32.98 -18.11 10.43
CA PHE A 31 -34.34 -18.35 9.97
C PHE A 31 -35.40 -17.88 10.98
N ALA A 32 -36.54 -17.46 10.45
CA ALA A 32 -37.73 -17.11 11.20
C ALA A 32 -38.93 -17.80 10.56
N LEU A 33 -39.65 -18.64 11.30
CA LEU A 33 -40.90 -19.23 10.83
C LEU A 33 -42.05 -18.23 10.92
N SER A 34 -43.17 -18.54 10.28
CA SER A 34 -44.38 -17.70 10.30
C SER A 34 -44.76 -17.35 11.73
N GLY A 35 -44.97 -16.06 12.02
CA GLY A 35 -45.27 -15.52 13.31
C GLY A 35 -44.08 -15.33 14.26
N ALA A 36 -42.90 -15.76 13.89
CA ALA A 36 -41.68 -15.50 14.66
C ALA A 36 -40.95 -14.22 14.20
N HIS A 37 -40.16 -13.63 15.11
CA HIS A 37 -39.43 -12.40 14.89
C HIS A 37 -37.95 -12.58 15.20
N VAL A 38 -37.08 -12.07 14.34
CA VAL A 38 -35.63 -11.96 14.59
C VAL A 38 -35.21 -10.51 14.39
N ASN A 39 -34.65 -9.91 15.42
CA ASN A 39 -34.05 -8.56 15.37
C ASN A 39 -32.56 -8.70 15.59
N MET A 40 -31.73 -8.26 14.64
CA MET A 40 -30.28 -8.35 14.76
C MET A 40 -29.61 -7.05 14.35
N ALA A 41 -28.62 -6.60 15.15
CA ALA A 41 -27.86 -5.40 14.90
C ALA A 41 -26.36 -5.71 14.79
N LEU A 42 -25.83 -5.55 13.60
CA LEU A 42 -24.42 -5.66 13.22
C LEU A 42 -23.92 -4.21 12.99
N THR A 43 -23.33 -3.59 14.01
CA THR A 43 -23.10 -2.14 14.04
C THR A 43 -21.67 -1.72 14.30
N THR A 44 -20.74 -2.67 14.30
CA THR A 44 -19.29 -2.40 14.39
C THR A 44 -18.55 -3.05 13.23
N SER A 45 -17.40 -2.52 12.85
CA SER A 45 -16.59 -3.05 11.74
C SER A 45 -16.18 -4.52 11.91
N ASP A 46 -16.13 -5.00 13.17
CA ASP A 46 -15.80 -6.39 13.50
C ASP A 46 -17.04 -7.29 13.62
N SER A 47 -18.24 -6.74 13.44
CA SER A 47 -19.49 -7.52 13.44
C SER A 47 -19.72 -8.16 12.08
N TYR A 48 -20.16 -9.39 12.10
CA TYR A 48 -20.51 -10.09 10.86
C TYR A 48 -21.63 -11.12 11.04
N LEU A 49 -22.34 -11.37 9.93
CA LEU A 49 -23.14 -12.57 9.67
C LEU A 49 -22.55 -13.31 8.47
N HIS A 50 -22.29 -14.60 8.62
CA HIS A 50 -21.94 -15.49 7.52
C HIS A 50 -22.98 -16.60 7.42
N GLY A 51 -23.95 -16.43 6.54
CA GLY A 51 -25.10 -17.29 6.32
C GLY A 51 -26.20 -16.55 5.57
N ILE A 52 -27.21 -17.27 5.14
CA ILE A 52 -28.40 -16.68 4.53
C ILE A 52 -29.43 -16.30 5.59
N VAL A 53 -30.46 -15.56 5.19
CA VAL A 53 -31.60 -15.19 6.03
C VAL A 53 -32.87 -15.74 5.41
N ASP A 54 -33.28 -16.93 5.86
CA ASP A 54 -34.50 -17.60 5.42
C ASP A 54 -35.68 -17.13 6.32
N ASN A 55 -36.53 -16.28 5.75
CA ASN A 55 -37.56 -15.57 6.50
C ASN A 55 -38.98 -15.91 6.01
N GLY A 56 -39.68 -16.73 6.78
CA GLY A 56 -41.13 -16.93 6.68
C GLY A 56 -41.93 -16.11 7.72
N GLY A 57 -41.24 -15.34 8.57
CA GLY A 57 -41.84 -14.50 9.63
C GLY A 57 -41.48 -13.03 9.47
N THR A 58 -40.74 -12.47 10.43
CA THR A 58 -40.24 -11.08 10.41
C THR A 58 -38.75 -11.07 10.76
N VAL A 59 -37.92 -10.54 9.89
CA VAL A 59 -36.50 -10.30 10.19
C VAL A 59 -36.17 -8.83 10.00
N ASN A 60 -35.69 -8.19 11.08
CA ASN A 60 -35.19 -6.84 11.08
C ASN A 60 -33.66 -6.86 11.26
N MET A 61 -32.94 -6.22 10.35
CA MET A 61 -31.47 -6.20 10.35
C MET A 61 -30.94 -4.77 10.30
N TRP A 62 -30.05 -4.44 11.21
CA TRP A 62 -29.18 -3.27 11.13
C TRP A 62 -27.80 -3.72 10.68
N LEU A 63 -27.31 -3.18 9.58
CA LEU A 63 -25.97 -3.44 9.05
C LEU A 63 -25.26 -2.11 8.79
N GLN A 64 -24.35 -1.74 9.69
CA GLN A 64 -23.80 -0.38 9.75
C GLN A 64 -22.31 -0.38 10.08
N ASN A 65 -21.65 0.76 9.88
CA ASN A 65 -20.28 1.03 10.31
C ASN A 65 -19.26 -0.01 9.80
N GLY A 66 -19.40 -0.45 8.56
CA GLY A 66 -18.50 -1.44 7.96
C GLY A 66 -18.72 -2.88 8.39
N ALA A 67 -19.77 -3.16 9.18
CA ALA A 67 -20.18 -4.54 9.47
C ALA A 67 -20.48 -5.30 8.18
N THR A 68 -20.25 -6.60 8.18
CA THR A 68 -20.38 -7.43 6.98
C THR A 68 -21.46 -8.50 7.11
N TRP A 69 -22.20 -8.71 6.03
CA TRP A 69 -23.07 -9.86 5.84
C TRP A 69 -22.61 -10.63 4.62
N THR A 70 -22.05 -11.82 4.81
CA THR A 70 -21.74 -12.74 3.71
C THR A 70 -22.95 -13.63 3.48
N ASN A 71 -23.70 -13.34 2.42
CA ASN A 71 -24.89 -14.09 2.01
C ASN A 71 -24.48 -15.34 1.24
N GLU A 72 -24.34 -16.44 1.95
CA GLU A 72 -23.93 -17.75 1.47
C GLU A 72 -24.55 -18.82 2.38
N ALA A 73 -25.24 -19.82 1.84
CA ALA A 73 -25.83 -20.89 2.64
C ALA A 73 -24.77 -21.66 3.42
N ARG A 74 -24.98 -21.84 4.72
CA ARG A 74 -24.00 -22.45 5.63
C ARG A 74 -24.46 -23.74 6.26
N ASN A 75 -25.76 -23.93 6.46
CA ASN A 75 -26.30 -25.09 7.15
C ASN A 75 -27.32 -25.80 6.27
N THR A 76 -27.16 -27.11 6.17
CA THR A 76 -28.18 -28.02 5.71
C THR A 76 -29.00 -28.45 6.91
N ARG A 77 -30.31 -28.28 6.88
CA ARG A 77 -31.23 -28.80 7.89
C ARG A 77 -31.83 -30.13 7.39
N TYR A 78 -31.79 -31.13 8.27
CA TYR A 78 -32.39 -32.42 8.02
C TYR A 78 -33.60 -32.61 8.94
N THR A 79 -34.62 -33.22 8.43
CA THR A 79 -35.74 -33.76 9.23
C THR A 79 -35.27 -34.98 10.01
N GLU A 80 -36.12 -35.48 10.94
CA GLU A 80 -35.88 -36.76 11.62
C GLU A 80 -35.80 -37.94 10.63
N ASP A 81 -36.44 -37.80 9.46
CA ASP A 81 -36.39 -38.78 8.37
C ASP A 81 -35.20 -38.58 7.39
N ASN A 82 -34.26 -37.72 7.75
CA ASN A 82 -33.07 -37.39 6.97
C ASN A 82 -33.35 -36.66 5.64
N GLU A 83 -34.50 -36.03 5.49
CA GLU A 83 -34.80 -35.16 4.34
C GLU A 83 -34.14 -33.80 4.53
N ASP A 84 -33.46 -33.32 3.47
CA ASP A 84 -32.88 -31.99 3.45
C ASP A 84 -33.97 -30.91 3.33
N VAL A 85 -34.24 -30.21 4.42
CA VAL A 85 -35.14 -29.06 4.46
C VAL A 85 -34.35 -27.77 4.61
N GLY A 86 -33.08 -27.80 4.20
CA GLY A 86 -32.16 -26.68 4.33
C GLY A 86 -32.53 -25.47 3.50
N SER A 87 -31.89 -24.38 3.80
CA SER A 87 -32.04 -23.14 3.07
C SER A 87 -31.33 -23.23 1.73
N HIS A 88 -32.00 -22.87 0.65
CA HIS A 88 -31.46 -22.98 -0.70
C HIS A 88 -30.88 -21.68 -1.25
N GLY A 89 -30.35 -20.81 -0.37
CA GLY A 89 -29.55 -19.65 -0.75
C GLY A 89 -30.31 -18.34 -0.91
N ALA A 90 -31.64 -18.33 -1.00
CA ALA A 90 -32.43 -17.09 -1.02
C ALA A 90 -32.46 -16.43 0.35
N SER A 91 -32.40 -15.11 0.37
CA SER A 91 -32.52 -14.34 1.60
C SER A 91 -33.65 -13.32 1.52
N HIS A 92 -34.42 -13.18 2.61
CA HIS A 92 -35.50 -12.22 2.73
C HIS A 92 -35.39 -11.43 4.04
N ILE A 93 -35.39 -10.12 3.94
CA ILE A 93 -35.31 -9.18 5.07
C ILE A 93 -36.56 -8.30 5.07
N THR A 94 -37.34 -8.34 6.16
CA THR A 94 -38.53 -7.51 6.30
C THR A 94 -38.18 -6.03 6.45
N LYS A 95 -37.15 -5.72 7.27
CA LYS A 95 -36.66 -4.36 7.45
C LYS A 95 -35.13 -4.35 7.52
N PHE A 96 -34.52 -3.61 6.60
CA PHE A 96 -33.07 -3.41 6.54
C PHE A 96 -32.72 -1.94 6.82
N VAL A 97 -31.82 -1.73 7.78
CA VAL A 97 -31.34 -0.41 8.16
C VAL A 97 -29.83 -0.34 7.95
N GLY A 98 -29.41 0.34 6.90
CA GLY A 98 -28.02 0.63 6.60
C GLY A 98 -27.43 1.75 7.43
N GLY A 99 -26.20 2.16 7.11
CA GLY A 99 -25.53 3.29 7.75
C GLY A 99 -26.23 4.63 7.47
N SER A 100 -26.00 5.62 8.31
CA SER A 100 -26.55 6.97 8.13
C SER A 100 -25.95 7.72 6.96
N THR A 101 -24.75 7.35 6.53
CA THR A 101 -24.02 7.92 5.39
C THR A 101 -23.31 6.81 4.61
N ALA A 102 -22.78 7.13 3.42
CA ALA A 102 -21.98 6.20 2.63
C ALA A 102 -20.70 5.73 3.37
N ALA A 103 -20.11 6.59 4.22
CA ALA A 103 -18.94 6.22 5.03
C ALA A 103 -19.27 5.20 6.13
N ASN A 104 -20.52 5.15 6.58
CA ASN A 104 -20.99 4.24 7.62
C ASN A 104 -21.81 3.08 7.03
N ALA A 105 -21.76 2.88 5.73
CA ALA A 105 -22.49 1.81 5.04
C ALA A 105 -22.09 0.42 5.59
N GLY A 106 -23.07 -0.46 5.71
CA GLY A 106 -22.83 -1.88 5.88
C GLY A 106 -22.50 -2.55 4.55
N ILE A 107 -21.84 -3.70 4.59
CA ILE A 107 -21.36 -4.41 3.42
C ILE A 107 -22.05 -5.78 3.32
N ILE A 108 -22.75 -6.02 2.22
CA ILE A 108 -23.34 -7.33 1.87
C ILE A 108 -22.42 -7.99 0.85
N ASN A 109 -21.72 -9.04 1.21
CA ASN A 109 -20.96 -9.87 0.26
C ASN A 109 -21.92 -10.93 -0.32
N GLN A 110 -22.42 -10.67 -1.53
CA GLN A 110 -23.36 -11.58 -2.21
C GLN A 110 -22.59 -12.72 -2.90
N LYS A 111 -22.63 -13.89 -2.29
CA LYS A 111 -22.00 -15.11 -2.80
C LYS A 111 -23.00 -16.17 -3.22
N SER A 112 -24.26 -16.01 -2.83
CA SER A 112 -25.34 -16.90 -3.24
C SER A 112 -25.74 -16.66 -4.69
N ASP A 113 -26.12 -17.69 -5.40
CA ASP A 113 -26.78 -17.64 -6.71
C ASP A 113 -28.29 -17.35 -6.60
N GLN A 114 -28.84 -17.25 -5.39
CA GLN A 114 -30.20 -16.89 -5.09
C GLN A 114 -30.35 -15.43 -4.67
N ALA A 115 -31.48 -14.80 -5.00
CA ALA A 115 -31.71 -13.38 -4.77
C ALA A 115 -31.84 -13.01 -3.29
N ILE A 116 -31.54 -11.74 -3.00
CA ILE A 116 -31.89 -11.09 -1.74
C ILE A 116 -33.13 -10.22 -1.98
N THR A 117 -34.15 -10.39 -1.15
CA THR A 117 -35.35 -9.53 -1.12
C THR A 117 -35.36 -8.70 0.16
N ILE A 118 -35.61 -7.40 0.03
CA ILE A 118 -35.75 -6.47 1.15
C ILE A 118 -37.08 -5.73 1.01
N ASP A 119 -37.99 -5.91 1.98
CA ASP A 119 -39.30 -5.26 1.91
C ASP A 119 -39.21 -3.77 2.21
N ASN A 120 -38.53 -3.40 3.30
CA ASN A 120 -38.36 -2.00 3.71
C ASN A 120 -36.88 -1.68 3.93
N TYR A 121 -36.34 -0.80 3.12
CA TYR A 121 -34.95 -0.39 3.16
C TYR A 121 -34.78 1.04 3.64
N SER A 122 -33.73 1.30 4.46
CA SER A 122 -33.33 2.65 4.84
C SER A 122 -31.83 2.79 5.02
N GLY A 123 -31.30 3.99 4.80
CA GLY A 123 -29.88 4.33 4.98
C GLY A 123 -29.00 3.90 3.81
N HIS A 124 -27.73 3.62 4.08
CA HIS A 124 -26.71 3.31 3.09
C HIS A 124 -26.15 1.91 3.27
N ALA A 125 -26.07 1.13 2.18
CA ALA A 125 -25.39 -0.16 2.14
C ALA A 125 -24.67 -0.38 0.81
N THR A 126 -23.67 -1.26 0.84
CA THR A 126 -22.96 -1.72 -0.36
C THR A 126 -23.21 -3.22 -0.53
N VAL A 127 -23.63 -3.63 -1.72
CA VAL A 127 -23.69 -5.05 -2.12
C VAL A 127 -22.45 -5.32 -2.98
N ASN A 128 -21.57 -6.19 -2.50
CA ASN A 128 -20.34 -6.55 -3.16
C ASN A 128 -20.44 -7.96 -3.76
N TYR A 129 -20.31 -8.04 -5.07
CA TYR A 129 -20.31 -9.29 -5.82
C TYR A 129 -18.91 -9.90 -5.97
N GLY A 130 -17.85 -9.14 -5.69
CA GLY A 130 -16.48 -9.60 -5.94
C GLY A 130 -16.32 -10.14 -7.36
N THR A 131 -15.80 -11.36 -7.48
CA THR A 131 -15.59 -12.05 -8.77
C THR A 131 -16.88 -12.59 -9.42
N MET A 132 -17.99 -12.55 -8.72
CA MET A 132 -19.29 -13.06 -9.18
C MET A 132 -20.12 -12.03 -9.97
N THR A 133 -19.52 -10.96 -10.47
CA THR A 133 -20.21 -9.87 -11.19
C THR A 133 -21.17 -10.37 -12.28
N LYS A 134 -20.82 -11.44 -13.01
CA LYS A 134 -21.70 -12.04 -14.04
C LYS A 134 -22.79 -12.92 -13.44
N ASN A 135 -22.50 -13.72 -12.43
CA ASN A 135 -23.29 -14.89 -12.04
C ASN A 135 -24.08 -14.71 -10.73
N GLY A 136 -23.68 -13.78 -9.86
CA GLY A 136 -24.39 -13.55 -8.61
C GLY A 136 -25.84 -13.08 -8.82
N ALA A 137 -26.76 -13.56 -8.00
CA ALA A 137 -28.16 -13.14 -8.04
C ALA A 137 -28.34 -11.70 -7.55
N GLY A 138 -29.40 -11.04 -8.01
CA GLY A 138 -29.68 -9.64 -7.70
C GLY A 138 -30.25 -9.40 -6.31
N VAL A 139 -30.42 -8.12 -6.00
CA VAL A 139 -31.13 -7.60 -4.82
C VAL A 139 -32.38 -6.87 -5.28
N THR A 140 -33.51 -7.21 -4.68
CA THR A 140 -34.80 -6.55 -4.91
C THR A 140 -35.20 -5.79 -3.64
N ILE A 141 -35.52 -4.51 -3.79
CA ILE A 141 -36.03 -3.64 -2.71
C ILE A 141 -37.47 -3.27 -3.05
N SER A 142 -38.39 -3.51 -2.13
CA SER A 142 -39.82 -3.21 -2.36
C SER A 142 -40.17 -1.76 -2.03
N ALA A 143 -39.70 -1.26 -0.88
CA ALA A 143 -39.89 0.14 -0.47
C ALA A 143 -38.61 0.69 0.15
N ALA A 144 -38.37 2.00 -0.01
CA ALA A 144 -37.23 2.67 0.55
C ALA A 144 -37.64 3.98 1.26
N ALA A 145 -37.01 4.24 2.41
CA ALA A 145 -37.15 5.53 3.09
C ALA A 145 -36.47 6.65 2.30
N PRO A 146 -36.89 7.93 2.48
CA PRO A 146 -36.23 9.05 1.83
C PRO A 146 -34.73 9.10 2.10
N GLN A 147 -33.96 9.52 1.08
CA GLN A 147 -32.48 9.61 1.12
C GLN A 147 -31.74 8.27 1.30
N SER A 148 -32.41 7.15 1.05
CA SER A 148 -31.75 5.85 1.04
C SER A 148 -30.85 5.68 -0.19
N ALA A 149 -29.71 5.00 -0.01
CA ALA A 149 -28.78 4.74 -1.11
C ALA A 149 -28.23 3.32 -1.03
N MET A 150 -28.11 2.66 -2.19
CA MET A 150 -27.47 1.36 -2.31
C MET A 150 -26.42 1.38 -3.42
N THR A 151 -25.21 0.98 -3.06
CA THR A 151 -24.11 0.79 -4.02
C THR A 151 -24.00 -0.68 -4.36
N VAL A 152 -24.00 -0.99 -5.66
CA VAL A 152 -23.73 -2.34 -6.17
C VAL A 152 -22.31 -2.35 -6.70
N SER A 153 -21.44 -3.18 -6.13
CA SER A 153 -20.03 -3.24 -6.50
C SER A 153 -19.60 -4.64 -6.93
N GLY A 154 -18.54 -4.72 -7.72
CA GLY A 154 -17.97 -6.00 -8.14
C GLY A 154 -16.75 -5.81 -9.04
N ASP A 155 -16.05 -6.91 -9.28
CA ASP A 155 -14.87 -6.97 -10.13
C ASP A 155 -15.29 -7.01 -11.61
N ARG A 156 -14.37 -6.65 -12.51
CA ARG A 156 -14.65 -6.66 -13.96
C ARG A 156 -14.99 -8.04 -14.52
N ALA A 157 -14.47 -9.11 -13.91
CA ALA A 157 -14.68 -10.50 -14.36
C ALA A 157 -14.38 -10.70 -15.88
N GLY A 158 -13.36 -10.03 -16.40
CA GLY A 158 -12.97 -10.06 -17.82
C GLY A 158 -13.81 -9.17 -18.73
N LEU A 159 -14.69 -8.33 -18.19
CA LEU A 159 -15.48 -7.35 -18.93
C LEU A 159 -14.77 -6.00 -19.02
N SER A 160 -15.14 -5.16 -19.98
CA SER A 160 -14.82 -3.74 -19.94
C SER A 160 -15.49 -3.05 -18.75
N ASP A 161 -15.00 -1.87 -18.32
CA ASP A 161 -15.62 -1.10 -17.24
C ASP A 161 -17.11 -0.86 -17.48
N ARG A 162 -17.48 -0.51 -18.71
CA ARG A 162 -18.87 -0.25 -19.09
C ARG A 162 -19.73 -1.50 -18.99
N GLU A 163 -19.29 -2.61 -19.54
CA GLU A 163 -20.04 -3.89 -19.48
C GLU A 163 -20.18 -4.38 -18.05
N ALA A 164 -19.13 -4.24 -17.23
CA ALA A 164 -19.18 -4.57 -15.81
C ALA A 164 -20.19 -3.68 -15.08
N MET A 165 -20.18 -2.36 -15.32
CA MET A 165 -21.16 -1.45 -14.74
C MET A 165 -22.58 -1.74 -15.19
N GLU A 166 -22.82 -2.06 -16.48
CA GLU A 166 -24.12 -2.44 -17.00
C GLU A 166 -24.63 -3.76 -16.38
N THR A 167 -23.72 -4.71 -16.18
CA THR A 167 -24.02 -5.98 -15.52
C THR A 167 -24.37 -5.77 -14.06
N LEU A 168 -23.59 -4.98 -13.33
CA LEU A 168 -23.85 -4.67 -11.92
C LEU A 168 -25.14 -3.87 -11.74
N ALA A 169 -25.42 -2.89 -12.61
CA ALA A 169 -26.63 -2.10 -12.51
C ALA A 169 -27.91 -2.96 -12.58
N LYS A 170 -27.90 -4.02 -13.39
CA LYS A 170 -28.99 -4.98 -13.51
C LYS A 170 -29.20 -5.87 -12.27
N LYS A 171 -28.23 -5.87 -11.34
CA LYS A 171 -28.33 -6.62 -10.08
C LYS A 171 -29.21 -5.92 -9.03
N LEU A 172 -29.61 -4.68 -9.24
CA LEU A 172 -30.47 -3.94 -8.33
C LEU A 172 -31.84 -3.68 -8.97
N THR A 173 -32.89 -4.12 -8.30
CA THR A 173 -34.27 -3.83 -8.65
C THR A 173 -34.91 -3.04 -7.51
N TYR A 174 -35.64 -1.97 -7.83
CA TYR A 174 -36.41 -1.20 -6.87
C TYR A 174 -37.87 -1.10 -7.35
N THR A 175 -38.73 -1.97 -6.82
CA THR A 175 -40.14 -2.06 -7.27
C THR A 175 -40.96 -0.87 -6.78
N GLY A 176 -40.63 -0.26 -5.67
CA GLY A 176 -41.25 1.01 -5.20
C GLY A 176 -41.07 2.15 -6.21
N TYR A 177 -40.06 2.13 -7.05
CA TYR A 177 -39.90 3.10 -8.13
C TYR A 177 -41.03 3.03 -9.16
N ALA A 178 -41.48 1.83 -9.50
CA ALA A 178 -42.61 1.59 -10.42
C ALA A 178 -43.94 2.08 -9.82
N GLU A 179 -44.07 2.06 -8.50
CA GLU A 179 -45.24 2.57 -7.76
C GLU A 179 -45.21 4.10 -7.55
N GLY A 180 -44.13 4.77 -8.01
CA GLY A 180 -43.97 6.22 -7.93
C GLY A 180 -43.07 6.70 -6.79
N GLU A 181 -42.60 5.81 -5.93
CA GLU A 181 -41.61 6.16 -4.89
C GLU A 181 -40.21 6.34 -5.51
N ARG A 182 -39.54 7.44 -5.17
CA ARG A 182 -38.23 7.79 -5.72
C ARG A 182 -37.18 8.00 -4.62
N ASN A 183 -37.34 7.25 -3.55
CA ASN A 183 -36.57 7.44 -2.33
C ASN A 183 -35.19 6.75 -2.35
N LEU A 184 -34.94 5.82 -3.29
CA LEU A 184 -33.70 5.08 -3.41
C LEU A 184 -32.77 5.66 -4.48
N THR A 185 -31.53 5.97 -4.10
CA THR A 185 -30.44 6.26 -5.02
C THR A 185 -29.62 4.98 -5.25
N GLY A 186 -29.58 4.49 -6.48
CA GLY A 186 -28.73 3.37 -6.89
C GLY A 186 -27.40 3.87 -7.47
N THR A 187 -26.30 3.27 -7.02
CA THR A 187 -24.96 3.51 -7.56
C THR A 187 -24.30 2.20 -7.92
N VAL A 188 -23.63 2.14 -9.06
CA VAL A 188 -22.78 1.02 -9.44
C VAL A 188 -21.31 1.42 -9.26
N LYS A 189 -20.50 0.50 -8.74
CA LYS A 189 -19.05 0.67 -8.57
C LYS A 189 -18.35 -0.57 -9.11
N VAL A 190 -17.45 -0.40 -10.09
CA VAL A 190 -16.49 -1.43 -10.49
C VAL A 190 -15.29 -1.31 -9.58
N ASN A 191 -14.92 -2.40 -8.90
CA ASN A 191 -13.81 -2.43 -7.99
C ASN A 191 -12.48 -2.19 -8.72
N GLU A 192 -11.50 -1.70 -7.96
CA GLU A 192 -10.14 -1.52 -8.47
C GLU A 192 -9.57 -2.85 -8.93
N GLY A 193 -9.10 -2.92 -10.18
CA GLY A 193 -8.36 -4.08 -10.69
C GLY A 193 -6.92 -4.12 -10.19
N LEU A 194 -6.22 -5.18 -10.58
CA LEU A 194 -4.79 -5.33 -10.33
C LEU A 194 -3.97 -4.28 -11.11
N THR A 195 -4.48 -3.81 -12.24
CA THR A 195 -3.83 -2.76 -13.03
C THR A 195 -3.86 -1.44 -12.30
N THR A 196 -2.72 -0.91 -12.11
CA THR A 196 -2.29 0.13 -11.20
C THR A 196 -2.97 1.50 -11.36
N ARG A 197 -3.74 1.73 -12.43
CA ARG A 197 -4.43 3.01 -12.68
C ARG A 197 -5.92 2.87 -12.95
N SER A 198 -6.49 1.71 -12.73
CA SER A 198 -7.94 1.59 -12.80
C SER A 198 -8.56 2.18 -11.54
N VAL A 199 -8.93 3.42 -11.61
CA VAL A 199 -9.81 4.06 -10.63
C VAL A 199 -11.10 3.24 -10.57
N ALA A 200 -11.63 3.01 -9.36
CA ALA A 200 -12.95 2.45 -9.21
C ALA A 200 -13.94 3.29 -10.03
N ARG A 201 -14.53 2.70 -11.05
CA ARG A 201 -15.50 3.40 -11.90
C ARG A 201 -16.85 3.39 -11.20
N THR A 202 -17.46 4.55 -11.08
CA THR A 202 -18.80 4.68 -10.51
C THR A 202 -19.78 5.20 -11.55
N GLY A 203 -21.00 4.73 -11.47
CA GLY A 203 -22.11 5.18 -12.32
C GLY A 203 -23.40 5.22 -11.53
N THR A 204 -24.38 5.99 -11.99
CA THR A 204 -25.71 6.04 -11.40
C THR A 204 -26.56 4.91 -11.99
N ILE A 205 -27.41 4.27 -11.18
CA ILE A 205 -28.42 3.33 -11.62
C ILE A 205 -29.71 4.09 -11.89
N SER A 206 -30.25 3.92 -13.09
CA SER A 206 -31.60 4.36 -13.44
C SER A 206 -32.56 3.17 -13.33
N PHE A 207 -33.73 3.39 -12.75
CA PHE A 207 -34.76 2.34 -12.59
C PHE A 207 -35.82 2.49 -13.68
N ASP A 208 -36.25 1.36 -14.21
CA ASP A 208 -37.36 1.29 -15.16
C ASP A 208 -38.70 1.62 -14.46
N ALA A 209 -39.49 2.48 -15.06
CA ALA A 209 -40.72 2.99 -14.45
C ALA A 209 -41.84 1.93 -14.37
N SER A 210 -41.76 0.82 -15.10
CA SER A 210 -42.78 -0.23 -15.12
C SER A 210 -42.40 -1.48 -14.33
N THR A 211 -41.09 -1.78 -14.24
CA THR A 211 -40.61 -3.02 -13.64
C THR A 211 -39.70 -2.76 -12.40
N GLY A 212 -39.25 -1.54 -12.20
CA GLY A 212 -38.24 -1.21 -11.20
C GLY A 212 -36.83 -1.74 -11.50
N ALA A 213 -36.61 -2.39 -12.65
CA ALA A 213 -35.32 -2.96 -13.00
C ALA A 213 -34.24 -1.88 -13.16
N GLY A 214 -33.06 -2.14 -12.55
CA GLY A 214 -31.92 -1.24 -12.64
C GLY A 214 -31.18 -1.36 -13.98
N SER A 215 -30.72 -0.24 -14.48
CA SER A 215 -29.85 -0.12 -15.65
C SER A 215 -28.80 0.94 -15.42
N LEU A 216 -27.68 0.90 -16.13
CA LEU A 216 -26.68 1.95 -16.06
C LEU A 216 -27.27 3.28 -16.57
N GLY A 217 -27.39 4.26 -15.68
CA GLY A 217 -27.92 5.59 -16.01
C GLY A 217 -26.99 6.29 -16.99
N GLN A 218 -27.60 6.98 -17.95
CA GLN A 218 -26.85 7.88 -18.83
C GLN A 218 -26.42 9.12 -18.04
N GLY A 219 -25.12 9.35 -17.90
CA GLY A 219 -24.60 10.49 -17.17
C GLY A 219 -25.14 11.84 -17.73
N ARG A 220 -25.27 12.85 -16.87
CA ARG A 220 -25.80 14.19 -17.19
C ARG A 220 -25.22 14.87 -18.45
N ALA A 221 -24.04 14.47 -18.90
CA ALA A 221 -23.43 14.96 -20.13
C ALA A 221 -24.19 14.52 -21.41
N LEU A 222 -24.83 13.34 -21.40
CA LEU A 222 -25.70 12.88 -22.50
C LEU A 222 -27.12 13.47 -22.40
N ALA A 223 -27.66 13.70 -21.19
CA ALA A 223 -28.99 14.26 -21.00
C ALA A 223 -29.11 15.70 -21.55
N LYS A 224 -28.03 16.48 -21.54
CA LYS A 224 -28.02 17.86 -22.11
C LYS A 224 -27.95 17.87 -23.64
N ALA A 225 -27.44 16.78 -24.25
CA ALA A 225 -27.42 16.64 -25.71
C ALA A 225 -28.76 16.13 -26.29
N MET A 226 -29.57 15.43 -25.48
CA MET A 226 -30.87 14.89 -25.90
C MET A 226 -32.07 15.86 -25.77
N ALA A 227 -31.86 17.07 -25.21
CA ALA A 227 -32.90 18.09 -25.09
C ALA A 227 -33.13 18.91 -26.38
N ARG A 228 -32.64 18.47 -27.54
CA ARG A 228 -32.96 19.07 -28.85
C ARG A 228 -33.84 18.12 -29.68
N PRO A 229 -34.86 18.63 -30.39
CA PRO A 229 -35.83 17.78 -31.06
C PRO A 229 -35.23 17.05 -32.26
N ARG A 230 -35.51 15.76 -32.31
CA ARG A 230 -35.42 14.81 -33.43
C ARG A 230 -34.67 15.26 -34.70
N ALA A 231 -33.45 14.82 -34.82
CA ALA A 231 -32.93 14.25 -36.05
C ALA A 231 -32.30 12.91 -35.70
N MET A 232 -32.70 11.84 -36.39
CA MET A 232 -32.04 10.53 -36.31
C MET A 232 -30.60 10.71 -36.80
N PHE A 233 -29.67 10.80 -35.86
CA PHE A 233 -28.23 10.68 -36.14
C PHE A 233 -27.69 9.44 -35.45
N ALA A 234 -27.03 8.60 -36.22
CA ALA A 234 -26.12 7.58 -35.71
C ALA A 234 -25.21 8.23 -34.64
N MET A 235 -24.97 7.55 -33.52
CA MET A 235 -24.02 8.04 -32.52
C MET A 235 -22.67 8.26 -33.21
N PRO A 236 -22.07 9.45 -33.12
CA PRO A 236 -20.74 9.67 -33.70
C PRO A 236 -19.76 8.67 -33.12
N ALA A 237 -18.98 8.05 -33.97
CA ALA A 237 -17.93 7.13 -33.56
C ALA A 237 -16.96 7.90 -32.67
N MET A 238 -16.80 7.42 -31.44
CA MET A 238 -15.87 7.99 -30.47
C MET A 238 -14.67 7.07 -30.39
N THR A 239 -13.49 7.59 -30.72
CA THR A 239 -12.24 6.85 -30.50
C THR A 239 -11.78 7.05 -29.05
N VAL A 240 -11.38 5.96 -28.41
CA VAL A 240 -10.88 5.91 -27.04
C VAL A 240 -9.42 5.53 -27.10
N GLU A 241 -8.56 6.39 -26.60
CA GLU A 241 -7.12 6.18 -26.53
C GLU A 241 -6.70 6.13 -25.05
N ASN A 242 -6.17 5.01 -24.62
CA ASN A 242 -5.62 4.83 -23.29
C ASN A 242 -4.12 5.11 -23.34
N HIS A 243 -3.66 6.03 -22.47
CA HIS A 243 -2.26 6.43 -22.41
C HIS A 243 -1.51 5.66 -21.32
N ALA A 244 -0.19 5.52 -21.51
CA ALA A 244 0.70 4.86 -20.55
C ALA A 244 0.73 5.54 -19.17
N ASP A 245 0.34 6.83 -19.08
CA ASP A 245 0.17 7.56 -17.82
C ASP A 245 -1.17 7.25 -17.14
N GLY A 246 -1.99 6.34 -17.72
CA GLY A 246 -3.32 5.94 -17.24
C GLY A 246 -4.41 6.99 -17.45
N SER A 247 -4.14 8.05 -18.19
CA SER A 247 -5.19 8.93 -18.70
C SER A 247 -5.88 8.27 -19.89
N THR A 248 -7.12 8.65 -20.13
CA THR A 248 -7.89 8.19 -21.27
C THR A 248 -8.37 9.40 -22.06
N THR A 249 -8.01 9.49 -23.34
CA THR A 249 -8.49 10.53 -24.24
C THR A 249 -9.67 10.00 -25.05
N TYR A 250 -10.77 10.72 -24.97
CA TYR A 250 -11.95 10.52 -25.78
C TYR A 250 -11.92 11.53 -26.93
N THR A 251 -11.82 11.05 -28.17
CA THR A 251 -11.88 11.91 -29.36
C THR A 251 -13.21 11.70 -30.06
N ARG A 252 -13.98 12.77 -30.25
CA ARG A 252 -15.24 12.79 -31.01
C ARG A 252 -14.94 12.95 -32.52
N GLU A 253 -15.92 12.63 -33.37
CA GLU A 253 -15.80 12.82 -34.82
C GLU A 253 -15.53 14.29 -35.24
N ASP A 254 -15.96 15.25 -34.42
CA ASP A 254 -15.68 16.68 -34.63
C ASP A 254 -14.24 17.09 -34.23
N GLY A 255 -13.40 16.11 -33.86
CA GLY A 255 -12.03 16.34 -33.40
C GLY A 255 -11.91 16.84 -31.95
N THR A 256 -13.03 17.03 -31.25
CA THR A 256 -12.98 17.43 -29.83
C THR A 256 -12.37 16.33 -28.98
N ARG A 257 -11.30 16.65 -28.28
CA ARG A 257 -10.60 15.73 -27.36
C ARG A 257 -10.93 16.08 -25.92
N THR A 258 -11.28 15.07 -25.15
CA THR A 258 -11.44 15.17 -23.69
C THR A 258 -10.54 14.12 -23.04
N THR A 259 -9.49 14.58 -22.35
CA THR A 259 -8.62 13.69 -21.59
C THR A 259 -9.09 13.65 -20.13
N VAL A 260 -9.39 12.48 -19.64
CA VAL A 260 -9.74 12.22 -18.24
C VAL A 260 -8.49 11.67 -17.57
N GLY A 261 -7.92 12.39 -16.62
CA GLY A 261 -6.81 11.94 -15.80
C GLY A 261 -7.21 10.77 -14.91
N SER A 262 -6.28 9.89 -14.65
CA SER A 262 -6.46 8.83 -13.65
C SER A 262 -5.90 9.27 -12.31
N THR A 263 -6.62 8.97 -11.24
CA THR A 263 -6.08 9.04 -9.87
C THR A 263 -5.31 7.75 -9.58
N GLU A 264 -4.15 7.84 -8.94
CA GLU A 264 -3.43 6.66 -8.49
C GLU A 264 -4.26 5.88 -7.46
N THR A 265 -4.41 4.58 -7.68
CA THR A 265 -5.09 3.68 -6.73
C THR A 265 -4.26 3.45 -5.47
N SER A 266 -4.85 2.92 -4.40
CA SER A 266 -4.10 2.53 -3.20
C SER A 266 -3.05 1.47 -3.51
N MET A 267 -3.37 0.49 -4.37
CA MET A 267 -2.41 -0.51 -4.87
C MET A 267 -1.21 0.16 -5.56
N MET A 268 -1.47 1.11 -6.48
CA MET A 268 -0.43 1.87 -7.17
C MET A 268 0.52 2.58 -6.22
N LYS A 269 -0.04 3.31 -5.24
CA LYS A 269 0.73 4.03 -4.21
C LYS A 269 1.56 3.09 -3.35
N SER A 270 1.03 1.93 -3.02
CA SER A 270 1.75 0.90 -2.25
C SER A 270 2.86 0.24 -3.06
N VAL A 271 2.63 -0.03 -4.34
CA VAL A 271 3.67 -0.54 -5.26
C VAL A 271 4.79 0.49 -5.44
N LYS A 272 4.47 1.78 -5.60
CA LYS A 272 5.47 2.87 -5.58
C LYS A 272 6.27 2.88 -4.29
N SER A 273 5.60 2.67 -3.15
CA SER A 273 6.27 2.61 -1.85
C SER A 273 7.24 1.42 -1.74
N ALA A 274 6.88 0.25 -2.30
CA ALA A 274 7.74 -0.93 -2.34
C ALA A 274 8.99 -0.69 -3.22
N MET A 275 8.80 -0.09 -4.41
CA MET A 275 9.91 0.32 -5.29
C MET A 275 10.83 1.31 -4.58
N THR A 276 10.26 2.36 -3.99
CA THR A 276 10.99 3.37 -3.21
C THR A 276 11.83 2.73 -2.10
N THR A 277 11.27 1.77 -1.38
CA THR A 277 11.97 1.06 -0.30
C THR A 277 13.23 0.37 -0.80
N SER A 278 13.15 -0.33 -1.94
CA SER A 278 14.29 -1.04 -2.53
C SER A 278 15.42 -0.08 -2.92
N MET A 279 15.07 1.02 -3.58
CA MET A 279 16.03 2.01 -4.07
C MET A 279 16.70 2.78 -2.93
N LEU A 280 15.91 3.24 -1.95
CA LEU A 280 16.44 4.01 -0.82
C LEU A 280 17.22 3.16 0.18
N ALA A 281 16.87 1.88 0.34
CA ALA A 281 17.68 0.95 1.11
C ALA A 281 19.07 0.80 0.49
N TRP A 282 19.16 0.60 -0.84
CA TRP A 282 20.43 0.56 -1.56
C TRP A 282 21.24 1.84 -1.37
N ARG A 283 20.66 3.01 -1.66
CA ARG A 283 21.31 4.32 -1.50
C ARG A 283 21.86 4.51 -0.10
N SER A 284 21.08 4.19 0.92
CA SER A 284 21.50 4.30 2.32
C SER A 284 22.70 3.40 2.66
N GLY A 285 22.74 2.18 2.14
CA GLY A 285 23.86 1.27 2.30
C GLY A 285 25.16 1.78 1.65
N MET A 286 25.03 2.56 0.57
CA MET A 286 26.20 3.09 -0.16
C MET A 286 26.83 4.32 0.48
N THR A 287 26.07 5.17 1.17
CA THR A 287 26.53 6.45 1.72
C THR A 287 27.25 6.35 3.06
N ASP A 288 27.26 5.19 3.72
CA ASP A 288 27.75 5.00 5.07
C ASP A 288 29.22 4.59 5.11
N MET A 289 30.11 5.58 5.19
CA MET A 289 31.53 5.40 4.95
C MET A 289 32.43 5.64 6.18
N MET A 290 32.24 6.76 6.88
CA MET A 290 33.19 7.23 7.91
C MET A 290 33.10 6.46 9.24
N GLN A 291 32.04 5.72 9.46
CA GLN A 291 31.71 5.12 10.76
C GLN A 291 32.29 3.71 10.94
N ARG A 292 33.01 3.20 9.94
CA ARG A 292 33.44 1.80 9.93
C ARG A 292 34.56 1.43 10.90
N MET A 293 35.42 2.41 11.26
CA MET A 293 36.65 2.11 11.99
C MET A 293 36.88 2.96 13.24
N GLY A 294 35.96 3.87 13.58
CA GLY A 294 36.22 4.92 14.57
C GLY A 294 37.26 5.94 14.07
N ASP A 295 37.86 6.67 14.98
CA ASP A 295 38.96 7.59 14.62
C ASP A 295 40.27 6.81 14.48
N ILE A 296 40.64 6.46 13.23
CA ILE A 296 41.86 5.70 12.92
C ILE A 296 43.15 6.41 13.40
N ARG A 297 43.09 7.71 13.63
CA ARG A 297 44.23 8.47 14.20
C ARG A 297 44.56 8.09 15.64
N MET A 298 43.65 7.40 16.32
CA MET A 298 43.86 6.90 17.68
C MET A 298 44.63 5.56 17.75
N GLY A 299 44.84 4.89 16.62
CA GLY A 299 45.58 3.63 16.56
C GLY A 299 45.85 3.21 15.12
N ALA A 300 47.01 3.59 14.60
CA ALA A 300 47.44 3.33 13.23
C ALA A 300 48.21 2.00 13.16
N SER A 301 47.54 0.87 13.28
CA SER A 301 48.14 -0.47 13.09
C SER A 301 47.13 -1.38 12.38
N ASP A 302 47.58 -2.51 11.92
CA ASP A 302 46.72 -3.57 11.40
C ASP A 302 45.63 -3.90 12.40
N GLY A 303 44.45 -4.26 11.93
CA GLY A 303 43.34 -4.55 12.82
C GLY A 303 42.15 -5.24 12.20
N ILE A 304 41.35 -5.78 13.08
CA ILE A 304 40.02 -6.27 12.76
C ILE A 304 38.98 -5.44 13.49
N TRP A 305 37.82 -5.32 12.90
CA TRP A 305 36.75 -4.54 13.50
C TRP A 305 35.38 -5.14 13.21
N ALA A 306 34.45 -4.88 14.09
CA ALA A 306 33.05 -5.24 13.92
C ALA A 306 32.17 -4.09 14.40
N ARG A 307 31.06 -3.87 13.75
CA ARG A 307 30.02 -2.94 14.19
C ARG A 307 28.62 -3.50 13.96
N THR A 308 27.70 -3.02 14.76
CA THR A 308 26.25 -3.13 14.53
C THR A 308 25.65 -1.75 14.43
N TYR A 309 24.59 -1.65 13.68
CA TYR A 309 23.83 -0.41 13.55
C TYR A 309 22.34 -0.70 13.41
N GLY A 310 21.53 0.30 13.72
CA GLY A 310 20.09 0.22 13.54
C GLY A 310 19.50 1.62 13.44
N GLY A 311 18.33 1.71 12.85
CA GLY A 311 17.73 3.01 12.61
C GLY A 311 16.31 2.94 12.12
N LYS A 312 15.76 4.12 11.88
CA LYS A 312 14.46 4.30 11.25
C LYS A 312 14.53 5.42 10.23
N ALA A 313 14.05 5.12 9.02
CA ALA A 313 13.97 6.08 7.93
C ALA A 313 12.54 6.21 7.43
N LYS A 314 12.21 7.36 6.87
CA LYS A 314 10.92 7.63 6.20
C LYS A 314 11.14 8.27 4.85
N TYR A 315 10.19 8.04 3.95
CA TYR A 315 10.05 8.76 2.69
C TYR A 315 8.59 9.11 2.48
N ASP A 316 8.31 10.33 2.00
CA ASP A 316 6.94 10.82 1.75
C ASP A 316 6.93 11.83 0.60
N LYS A 317 6.80 11.36 -0.63
CA LYS A 317 6.69 12.19 -1.84
C LYS A 317 5.91 11.48 -2.93
N ASP A 318 5.17 12.22 -3.75
CA ASP A 318 4.49 11.74 -4.97
C ASP A 318 3.62 10.50 -4.75
N HIS A 319 2.91 10.45 -3.60
CA HIS A 319 2.10 9.33 -3.17
C HIS A 319 2.85 8.03 -2.88
N ALA A 320 4.18 8.03 -2.84
CA ALA A 320 4.97 6.97 -2.25
C ALA A 320 5.25 7.30 -0.78
N TYR A 321 4.95 6.37 0.10
CA TYR A 321 5.25 6.50 1.52
C TYR A 321 5.80 5.20 2.06
N THR A 322 7.00 5.26 2.62
CA THR A 322 7.59 4.14 3.36
C THR A 322 8.14 4.59 4.70
N SER A 323 7.96 3.75 5.71
CA SER A 323 8.63 3.88 7.01
C SER A 323 9.39 2.58 7.24
N ASN A 324 10.70 2.61 7.14
CA ASN A 324 11.58 1.45 7.25
C ASN A 324 12.35 1.49 8.56
N SER A 325 12.19 0.48 9.40
CA SER A 325 13.05 0.20 10.56
C SER A 325 14.05 -0.87 10.16
N PHE A 326 15.32 -0.66 10.43
CA PHE A 326 16.38 -1.57 9.98
C PHE A 326 17.44 -1.78 11.04
N TRP A 327 18.14 -2.89 10.92
CA TRP A 327 19.35 -3.19 11.66
C TRP A 327 20.40 -3.84 10.74
N GLY A 328 21.65 -3.74 11.11
CA GLY A 328 22.73 -4.36 10.33
C GLY A 328 23.96 -4.66 11.17
N ALA A 329 24.81 -5.50 10.61
CA ALA A 329 26.09 -5.85 11.17
C ALA A 329 27.18 -5.85 10.09
N GLN A 330 28.35 -5.34 10.44
CA GLN A 330 29.48 -5.26 9.53
C GLN A 330 30.74 -5.75 10.23
N VAL A 331 31.56 -6.50 9.50
CA VAL A 331 32.87 -6.95 9.95
C VAL A 331 33.92 -6.65 8.91
N GLY A 332 35.12 -6.31 9.34
CA GLY A 332 36.18 -5.98 8.40
C GLY A 332 37.59 -6.12 9.01
N ALA A 333 38.56 -6.08 8.13
CA ALA A 333 39.97 -6.09 8.48
C ALA A 333 40.72 -5.11 7.58
N ASP A 334 41.78 -4.52 8.13
CA ASP A 334 42.63 -3.60 7.41
C ASP A 334 44.11 -3.79 7.76
N HIS A 335 44.95 -3.37 6.85
CA HIS A 335 46.40 -3.43 6.89
C HIS A 335 46.98 -2.07 6.59
N VAL A 336 48.04 -1.68 7.31
CA VAL A 336 48.77 -0.42 7.14
C VAL A 336 49.98 -0.62 6.26
N LEU A 337 49.93 -0.05 5.06
CA LEU A 337 51.06 -0.09 4.14
C LEU A 337 52.20 0.84 4.61
N ALA A 338 53.44 0.51 4.23
CA ALA A 338 54.61 1.39 4.50
C ALA A 338 54.45 2.82 3.91
N SER A 339 53.58 2.99 2.92
CA SER A 339 53.21 4.29 2.34
C SER A 339 52.24 5.12 3.19
N GLY A 340 51.79 4.58 4.35
CA GLY A 340 50.83 5.20 5.25
C GLY A 340 49.35 5.04 4.84
N TRP A 341 49.04 4.23 3.83
CA TRP A 341 47.68 3.87 3.50
C TRP A 341 47.19 2.76 4.41
N HIS A 342 45.97 2.94 4.95
CA HIS A 342 45.16 1.87 5.56
C HIS A 342 44.26 1.31 4.49
N ILE A 343 44.53 0.07 4.05
CA ILE A 343 43.70 -0.63 3.07
C ILE A 343 42.97 -1.76 3.75
N GLY A 344 41.74 -2.03 3.33
CA GLY A 344 40.96 -3.09 3.98
C GLY A 344 39.78 -3.54 3.16
N ALA A 345 39.15 -4.59 3.71
CA ALA A 345 37.93 -5.17 3.18
C ALA A 345 36.89 -5.37 4.31
N ALA A 346 35.63 -5.30 3.93
CA ALA A 346 34.54 -5.54 4.88
C ALA A 346 33.37 -6.25 4.21
N PHE A 347 32.59 -6.93 5.04
CA PHE A 347 31.29 -7.51 4.69
C PHE A 347 30.21 -6.88 5.57
N ASP A 348 29.06 -6.59 4.98
CA ASP A 348 27.92 -5.96 5.61
C ASP A 348 26.64 -6.74 5.32
N TYR A 349 25.83 -6.94 6.34
CA TYR A 349 24.46 -7.45 6.27
C TYR A 349 23.50 -6.42 6.85
N ASN A 350 22.44 -6.13 6.13
CA ASN A 350 21.36 -5.25 6.57
C ASN A 350 20.01 -5.94 6.37
N ASP A 351 19.11 -5.77 7.33
CA ASP A 351 17.75 -6.31 7.34
C ASP A 351 16.78 -5.21 7.80
N GLY A 352 15.70 -5.01 7.05
CA GLY A 352 14.72 -3.98 7.29
C GLY A 352 13.29 -4.51 7.31
N ASP A 353 12.43 -3.74 7.96
CA ASP A 353 10.97 -3.93 7.99
C ASP A 353 10.32 -2.59 7.61
N ALA A 354 9.73 -2.57 6.44
CA ALA A 354 9.10 -1.40 5.86
C ALA A 354 7.58 -1.50 5.88
N SER A 355 6.92 -0.42 6.24
CA SER A 355 5.46 -0.28 6.19
C SER A 355 5.04 0.81 5.21
N TYR A 356 3.92 0.59 4.51
CA TYR A 356 3.39 1.46 3.47
C TYR A 356 2.05 2.06 3.90
N ARG A 357 1.91 3.39 3.82
CA ARG A 357 0.70 4.12 4.29
C ARG A 357 -0.59 3.63 3.62
N TYR A 358 -0.53 3.28 2.34
CA TYR A 358 -1.72 2.92 1.55
C TYR A 358 -2.06 1.42 1.60
N GLY A 359 -1.35 0.67 2.44
CA GLY A 359 -1.56 -0.75 2.70
C GLY A 359 -0.44 -1.64 2.17
N GLY A 360 0.22 -2.32 3.08
CA GLY A 360 1.29 -3.26 2.75
C GLY A 360 2.57 -3.06 3.55
N SER A 361 3.50 -3.96 3.31
CA SER A 361 4.82 -4.00 3.94
C SER A 361 5.85 -4.60 2.99
N GLY A 362 7.12 -4.45 3.35
CA GLY A 362 8.25 -5.06 2.63
C GLY A 362 9.42 -5.30 3.55
N ASP A 363 10.22 -6.30 3.22
CA ASP A 363 11.38 -6.77 3.97
C ASP A 363 12.66 -6.57 3.14
N PRO A 364 13.22 -5.33 3.09
CA PRO A 364 14.45 -5.07 2.35
C PRO A 364 15.66 -5.68 3.05
N LYS A 365 16.46 -6.44 2.32
CA LYS A 365 17.71 -7.07 2.79
C LYS A 365 18.87 -6.73 1.86
N GLN A 366 20.05 -6.58 2.44
CA GLN A 366 21.27 -6.27 1.68
C GLN A 366 22.46 -7.08 2.17
N TYR A 367 23.30 -7.46 1.22
CA TYR A 367 24.57 -8.13 1.42
C TYR A 367 25.62 -7.36 0.64
N LEU A 368 26.53 -6.67 1.32
CA LEU A 368 27.51 -5.79 0.68
C LEU A 368 28.94 -6.23 1.02
N GLY A 369 29.80 -6.30 0.02
CA GLY A 369 31.23 -6.35 0.13
C GLY A 369 31.83 -4.96 -0.09
N SER A 370 32.84 -4.59 0.69
CA SER A 370 33.55 -3.31 0.54
C SER A 370 35.05 -3.50 0.48
N LEU A 371 35.71 -2.73 -0.38
CA LEU A 371 37.16 -2.52 -0.40
C LEU A 371 37.40 -1.03 -0.12
N TYR A 372 38.34 -0.73 0.76
CA TYR A 372 38.59 0.65 1.12
C TYR A 372 40.07 0.98 1.32
N GLY A 373 40.38 2.24 1.14
CA GLY A 373 41.70 2.78 1.43
C GLY A 373 41.58 4.17 2.05
N THR A 374 42.24 4.38 3.17
CA THR A 374 42.29 5.67 3.87
C THR A 374 43.72 6.08 4.08
N LYS A 375 44.04 7.33 3.77
CA LYS A 375 45.34 7.91 4.03
C LYS A 375 45.18 9.21 4.84
N THR A 376 45.90 9.30 5.93
CA THR A 376 46.06 10.55 6.70
C THR A 376 47.45 11.14 6.43
N PHE A 377 47.51 12.47 6.30
CA PHE A 377 48.74 13.21 6.05
C PHE A 377 49.13 13.98 7.31
N GLU A 378 50.43 14.29 7.42
CA GLU A 378 50.99 14.98 8.62
C GLU A 378 50.39 16.38 8.86
N ASP A 379 49.94 17.05 7.80
CA ASP A 379 49.33 18.38 7.88
C ASP A 379 47.81 18.36 8.22
N GLY A 380 47.28 17.18 8.62
CA GLY A 380 45.91 17.00 9.04
C GLY A 380 44.94 16.70 7.91
N GLN A 381 45.39 16.63 6.66
CA GLN A 381 44.57 16.18 5.52
C GLN A 381 44.30 14.68 5.62
N TYR A 382 43.20 14.22 5.01
CA TYR A 382 42.95 12.81 4.75
C TYR A 382 42.23 12.61 3.43
N LEU A 383 42.41 11.44 2.87
CA LEU A 383 41.71 10.95 1.71
C LEU A 383 41.16 9.57 1.99
N ASP A 384 39.87 9.36 1.70
CA ASP A 384 39.16 8.12 1.90
C ASP A 384 38.51 7.68 0.59
N ILE A 385 38.80 6.44 0.15
CA ILE A 385 38.26 5.84 -1.08
C ILE A 385 37.62 4.52 -0.71
N VAL A 386 36.37 4.32 -1.14
CA VAL A 386 35.67 3.05 -0.87
C VAL A 386 34.88 2.61 -2.08
N GLY A 387 35.17 1.38 -2.53
CA GLY A 387 34.34 0.64 -3.46
C GLY A 387 33.45 -0.34 -2.72
N LYS A 388 32.18 -0.39 -3.08
CA LYS A 388 31.17 -1.34 -2.58
C LYS A 388 30.55 -2.10 -3.73
N PHE A 389 30.21 -3.34 -3.48
CA PHE A 389 29.43 -4.18 -4.41
C PHE A 389 28.54 -5.09 -3.59
N GLY A 390 27.41 -5.48 -4.13
CA GLY A 390 26.55 -6.38 -3.39
C GLY A 390 25.22 -6.64 -4.05
N HIS A 391 24.35 -7.21 -3.24
CA HIS A 391 23.04 -7.68 -3.60
C HIS A 391 22.00 -7.08 -2.66
N THR A 392 20.88 -6.61 -3.23
CA THR A 392 19.71 -6.19 -2.46
C THR A 392 18.49 -6.97 -2.92
N GLN A 393 17.60 -7.27 -1.99
CA GLN A 393 16.27 -7.82 -2.29
C GLN A 393 15.22 -7.14 -1.41
N ASN A 394 13.99 -7.13 -1.89
CA ASN A 394 12.84 -6.66 -1.12
C ASN A 394 11.64 -7.57 -1.43
N ASP A 395 11.27 -8.39 -0.47
CA ASP A 395 10.03 -9.18 -0.53
C ASP A 395 8.91 -8.28 0.01
N TYR A 396 7.84 -8.05 -0.78
CA TYR A 396 6.78 -7.13 -0.36
C TYR A 396 5.39 -7.69 -0.62
N SER A 397 4.46 -7.22 0.20
CA SER A 397 3.02 -7.45 0.06
C SER A 397 2.28 -6.13 0.05
N VAL A 398 1.46 -5.88 -0.95
CA VAL A 398 0.66 -4.65 -1.06
C VAL A 398 -0.82 -4.97 -1.25
N TYR A 399 -1.68 -4.04 -0.85
CA TYR A 399 -3.12 -4.23 -0.86
C TYR A 399 -3.83 -3.11 -1.60
N ASN A 400 -4.91 -3.44 -2.29
CA ASN A 400 -5.83 -2.44 -2.82
C ASN A 400 -6.88 -2.03 -1.77
N ALA A 401 -7.74 -1.06 -2.10
CA ALA A 401 -8.81 -0.59 -1.22
C ALA A 401 -9.83 -1.69 -0.84
N ASP A 402 -9.95 -2.72 -1.63
CA ASP A 402 -10.87 -3.85 -1.40
C ASP A 402 -10.19 -5.01 -0.64
N GLY A 403 -8.96 -4.80 -0.13
CA GLY A 403 -8.19 -5.80 0.61
C GLY A 403 -7.60 -6.92 -0.25
N LYS A 404 -7.60 -6.78 -1.57
CA LYS A 404 -6.92 -7.71 -2.48
C LYS A 404 -5.42 -7.51 -2.42
N LYS A 405 -4.68 -8.60 -2.42
CA LYS A 405 -3.24 -8.65 -2.19
C LYS A 405 -2.46 -8.87 -3.49
N LEU A 406 -1.30 -8.22 -3.59
CA LEU A 406 -0.25 -8.52 -4.55
C LEU A 406 1.06 -8.73 -3.77
N ASP A 407 1.70 -9.88 -3.95
CA ASP A 407 3.03 -10.19 -3.46
C ASP A 407 4.04 -10.05 -4.58
N GLY A 408 5.17 -9.42 -4.30
CA GLY A 408 6.26 -9.27 -5.26
C GLY A 408 7.61 -9.40 -4.58
N LYS A 409 8.64 -9.68 -5.38
CA LYS A 409 10.01 -9.80 -4.91
C LYS A 409 10.95 -9.15 -5.91
N TYR A 410 11.51 -8.01 -5.54
CA TYR A 410 12.59 -7.34 -6.27
C TYR A 410 13.94 -7.85 -5.79
N SER A 411 14.89 -8.05 -6.71
CA SER A 411 16.20 -8.58 -6.40
C SER A 411 17.22 -8.09 -7.43
N ALA A 412 18.23 -7.34 -7.02
CA ALA A 412 19.24 -6.81 -7.93
C ALA A 412 20.63 -6.76 -7.32
N ASN A 413 21.63 -6.77 -8.19
CA ASN A 413 23.02 -6.50 -7.86
C ASN A 413 23.37 -5.05 -8.15
N GLY A 414 24.33 -4.54 -7.42
CA GLY A 414 24.81 -3.18 -7.66
C GLY A 414 26.23 -2.97 -7.15
N TYR A 415 26.75 -1.80 -7.45
CA TYR A 415 28.08 -1.36 -7.01
C TYR A 415 28.07 0.15 -6.74
N GLY A 416 29.09 0.62 -6.04
CA GLY A 416 29.29 2.04 -5.78
C GLY A 416 30.74 2.37 -5.49
N LEU A 417 31.07 3.63 -5.69
CA LEU A 417 32.38 4.22 -5.39
C LEU A 417 32.15 5.52 -4.65
N SER A 418 32.93 5.75 -3.59
CA SER A 418 32.92 7.02 -2.87
C SER A 418 34.33 7.52 -2.64
N LEU A 419 34.47 8.83 -2.69
CA LEU A 419 35.69 9.58 -2.45
C LEU A 419 35.38 10.69 -1.45
N GLU A 420 36.07 10.69 -0.29
CA GLU A 420 35.98 11.76 0.68
C GLU A 420 37.34 12.36 0.95
N TYR A 421 37.40 13.69 0.99
CA TYR A 421 38.57 14.47 1.37
C TYR A 421 38.20 15.43 2.50
N GLY A 422 39.09 15.55 3.49
CA GLY A 422 38.93 16.52 4.55
C GLY A 422 40.27 16.98 5.12
N LYS A 423 40.21 18.03 5.90
CA LYS A 423 41.37 18.56 6.60
C LYS A 423 41.03 18.97 8.02
N ARG A 424 41.78 18.43 8.97
CA ARG A 424 41.65 18.76 10.39
C ARG A 424 42.52 19.98 10.73
N PHE A 425 41.89 21.01 11.27
CA PHE A 425 42.53 22.20 11.81
C PHE A 425 42.33 22.21 13.32
N GLY A 426 43.40 22.41 14.08
CA GLY A 426 43.29 22.51 15.53
C GLY A 426 44.45 21.87 16.28
N SER A 427 44.24 21.68 17.58
CA SER A 427 45.23 21.18 18.54
C SER A 427 44.60 20.09 19.43
N SER A 428 45.35 19.66 20.47
CA SER A 428 44.85 18.77 21.53
C SER A 428 43.66 19.35 22.31
N HIS A 429 43.38 20.66 22.23
CA HIS A 429 42.23 21.28 22.91
C HIS A 429 40.95 21.27 22.13
N GLY A 430 41.01 21.06 20.82
CA GLY A 430 39.86 20.95 19.93
C GLY A 430 40.26 21.09 18.46
N TYR A 431 39.38 20.62 17.57
CA TYR A 431 39.59 20.69 16.13
C TYR A 431 38.32 21.06 15.40
N VAL A 432 38.51 21.56 14.18
CA VAL A 432 37.45 21.71 13.16
C VAL A 432 37.96 21.01 11.90
N GLU A 433 37.06 20.25 11.23
CA GLU A 433 37.42 19.43 10.11
C GLU A 433 36.35 19.58 9.00
N PRO A 434 36.53 20.51 8.02
CA PRO A 434 35.76 20.57 6.81
C PRO A 434 35.99 19.32 5.96
N GLN A 435 34.92 18.86 5.30
CA GLN A 435 34.88 17.62 4.53
C GLN A 435 34.08 17.81 3.25
N ILE A 436 34.53 17.19 2.19
CA ILE A 436 33.79 17.03 0.93
C ILE A 436 33.80 15.56 0.52
N GLN A 437 32.64 15.05 0.09
CA GLN A 437 32.49 13.68 -0.37
C GLN A 437 31.68 13.65 -1.67
N LEU A 438 32.07 12.77 -2.58
CA LEU A 438 31.31 12.40 -3.76
C LEU A 438 31.09 10.89 -3.74
N SER A 439 29.87 10.48 -3.96
CA SER A 439 29.48 9.07 -3.97
C SER A 439 28.65 8.78 -5.20
N TYR A 440 29.08 7.82 -6.00
CA TYR A 440 28.31 7.27 -7.12
C TYR A 440 27.91 5.83 -6.80
N SER A 441 26.69 5.46 -7.08
CA SER A 441 26.27 4.06 -7.02
C SER A 441 25.27 3.73 -8.12
N LYS A 442 25.29 2.47 -8.53
CA LYS A 442 24.37 1.89 -9.50
C LYS A 442 23.73 0.63 -8.93
N LEU A 443 22.41 0.56 -9.01
CA LEU A 443 21.62 -0.63 -8.76
C LEU A 443 21.07 -1.14 -10.09
N GLY A 444 21.13 -2.45 -10.32
CA GLY A 444 20.62 -3.09 -11.53
C GLY A 444 19.10 -3.14 -11.61
N SER A 445 18.60 -3.46 -12.79
CA SER A 445 17.19 -3.76 -13.05
C SER A 445 16.83 -5.18 -12.63
N ASP A 446 15.52 -5.44 -12.50
CA ASP A 446 14.98 -6.78 -12.26
C ASP A 446 13.66 -6.98 -13.01
N ASP A 447 13.49 -8.21 -13.55
CA ASP A 447 12.26 -8.68 -14.15
C ASP A 447 11.65 -9.78 -13.27
N TYR A 448 10.50 -9.54 -12.69
CA TYR A 448 9.87 -10.51 -11.81
C TYR A 448 8.35 -10.56 -11.96
N THR A 449 7.76 -11.61 -11.42
CA THR A 449 6.32 -11.84 -11.48
C THR A 449 5.72 -11.75 -10.09
N GLY A 450 4.80 -10.80 -9.94
CA GLY A 450 3.99 -10.69 -8.73
C GLY A 450 2.82 -11.67 -8.75
N SER A 451 2.54 -12.24 -7.60
CA SER A 451 1.40 -13.15 -7.36
C SER A 451 0.27 -12.41 -6.66
N SER A 452 -0.96 -12.60 -7.09
CA SER A 452 -2.11 -11.93 -6.46
C SER A 452 -3.20 -12.91 -6.05
N ASN A 453 -4.10 -12.48 -5.16
CA ASN A 453 -5.34 -13.16 -4.84
C ASN A 453 -6.56 -12.55 -5.56
N PHE A 454 -6.33 -11.86 -6.67
CA PHE A 454 -7.39 -11.44 -7.59
C PHE A 454 -8.01 -12.66 -8.27
N ALA A 455 -9.14 -12.44 -8.95
CA ALA A 455 -9.86 -13.51 -9.65
C ALA A 455 -8.91 -14.32 -10.54
N GLY A 456 -8.91 -15.65 -10.35
CA GLY A 456 -8.04 -16.55 -11.12
C GLY A 456 -6.57 -16.56 -10.69
N ASN A 457 -6.21 -15.95 -9.55
CA ASN A 457 -4.83 -15.76 -9.11
C ASN A 457 -3.98 -15.01 -10.18
N GLU A 458 -4.56 -13.95 -10.71
CA GLU A 458 -3.98 -13.13 -11.77
C GLU A 458 -2.54 -12.71 -11.42
N LYS A 459 -1.65 -12.83 -12.38
CA LYS A 459 -0.25 -12.45 -12.25
C LYS A 459 -0.02 -11.03 -12.74
N MET A 460 1.00 -10.40 -12.18
CA MET A 460 1.54 -9.14 -12.66
C MET A 460 2.99 -9.32 -13.08
N PHE A 461 3.30 -9.02 -14.32
CA PHE A 461 4.67 -8.97 -14.83
C PHE A 461 5.23 -7.59 -14.54
N ILE A 462 6.38 -7.53 -13.90
CA ILE A 462 7.00 -6.30 -13.44
C ILE A 462 8.42 -6.24 -14.00
N HIS A 463 8.68 -5.17 -14.73
CA HIS A 463 10.04 -4.76 -15.08
C HIS A 463 10.37 -3.54 -14.25
N GLN A 464 11.33 -3.64 -13.34
CA GLN A 464 11.80 -2.53 -12.53
C GLN A 464 13.19 -2.12 -13.01
N ASP A 465 13.31 -0.90 -13.50
CA ASP A 465 14.59 -0.32 -13.90
C ASP A 465 15.52 -0.20 -12.68
N GLY A 466 16.81 -0.19 -12.97
CA GLY A 466 17.82 0.15 -12.01
C GLY A 466 17.77 1.62 -11.60
N MET A 467 18.68 2.01 -10.73
CA MET A 467 18.86 3.40 -10.30
C MET A 467 20.33 3.76 -10.29
N ASP A 468 20.66 4.86 -10.94
CA ASP A 468 21.93 5.55 -10.74
C ASP A 468 21.76 6.62 -9.67
N SER A 469 22.72 6.76 -8.75
CA SER A 469 22.70 7.74 -7.67
C SER A 469 24.05 8.44 -7.62
N PHE A 470 24.04 9.77 -7.62
CA PHE A 470 25.24 10.59 -7.50
C PHE A 470 25.06 11.65 -6.42
N ILE A 471 25.64 11.42 -5.23
CA ILE A 471 25.49 12.27 -4.06
C ILE A 471 26.76 13.05 -3.80
N GLY A 472 26.62 14.36 -3.69
CA GLY A 472 27.61 15.28 -3.13
C GLY A 472 27.31 15.60 -1.68
N ARG A 473 28.33 15.59 -0.82
CA ARG A 473 28.24 15.99 0.59
C ARG A 473 29.27 17.09 0.89
N LEU A 474 28.82 18.14 1.54
CA LEU A 474 29.67 19.14 2.19
C LEU A 474 29.43 19.06 3.70
N GLY A 475 30.48 18.84 4.48
CA GLY A 475 30.38 18.64 5.90
C GLY A 475 31.43 19.46 6.69
N ILE A 476 31.11 19.69 7.94
CA ILE A 476 32.04 20.24 8.93
C ILE A 476 31.89 19.47 10.23
N ALA A 477 32.99 18.94 10.74
CA ALA A 477 33.02 18.32 12.04
C ALA A 477 33.80 19.21 13.01
N ALA A 478 33.35 19.29 14.25
CA ALA A 478 34.09 19.92 15.35
C ALA A 478 34.19 18.92 16.50
N GLY A 479 35.36 18.85 17.13
CA GLY A 479 35.58 17.84 18.15
C GLY A 479 36.79 18.06 18.99
N LYS A 480 37.04 17.07 19.86
CA LYS A 480 38.23 17.05 20.73
C LYS A 480 38.78 15.62 20.75
N THR A 481 40.09 15.52 20.62
CA THR A 481 40.80 14.24 20.75
C THR A 481 41.77 14.34 21.96
N THR A 482 41.72 13.30 22.80
CA THR A 482 42.62 13.10 23.93
C THR A 482 43.39 11.78 23.71
N ASP A 483 44.30 11.43 24.60
CA ASP A 483 45.04 10.16 24.53
C ASP A 483 44.12 8.92 24.62
N ARG A 484 42.92 9.08 25.23
CA ARG A 484 41.99 7.97 25.50
C ARG A 484 40.68 8.06 24.76
N SER A 485 40.31 9.22 24.21
CA SER A 485 38.99 9.40 23.57
C SER A 485 39.01 10.49 22.50
N SER A 486 38.15 10.37 21.54
CA SER A 486 37.84 11.38 20.52
C SER A 486 36.32 11.55 20.45
N TYR A 487 35.84 12.78 20.44
CA TYR A 487 34.42 13.13 20.32
C TYR A 487 34.24 14.12 19.19
N TYR A 488 33.13 14.01 18.48
CA TYR A 488 32.80 14.96 17.42
C TYR A 488 31.31 15.26 17.35
N LEU A 489 31.00 16.46 16.89
CA LEU A 489 29.72 16.85 16.31
C LEU A 489 29.97 17.18 14.84
N LYS A 490 29.19 16.59 13.93
CA LYS A 490 29.28 16.81 12.48
C LYS A 490 27.95 17.31 11.95
N ALA A 491 28.01 18.37 11.14
CA ALA A 491 26.90 18.85 10.33
C ALA A 491 27.25 18.73 8.85
N SER A 492 26.33 18.30 8.02
CA SER A 492 26.54 18.14 6.58
C SER A 492 25.29 18.56 5.81
N VAL A 493 25.51 19.04 4.58
CA VAL A 493 24.47 19.19 3.55
C VAL A 493 24.78 18.22 2.42
N LEU A 494 23.78 17.52 1.97
CA LEU A 494 23.88 16.52 0.92
C LEU A 494 22.91 16.86 -0.22
N HIS A 495 23.32 16.54 -1.44
CA HIS A 495 22.47 16.68 -2.61
C HIS A 495 22.60 15.44 -3.49
N GLU A 496 21.45 14.86 -3.86
CA GLU A 496 21.35 13.82 -4.88
C GLU A 496 21.15 14.49 -6.24
N PHE A 497 22.08 14.31 -7.15
CA PHE A 497 22.09 14.92 -8.50
C PHE A 497 21.41 14.05 -9.54
N ASP A 498 21.19 12.79 -9.24
CA ASP A 498 20.55 11.78 -10.08
C ASP A 498 19.44 11.10 -9.26
N GLY A 499 19.14 9.84 -9.43
CA GLY A 499 18.16 9.13 -8.61
C GLY A 499 16.90 8.78 -9.38
N ASP A 500 16.91 8.92 -10.69
CA ASP A 500 15.79 8.52 -11.55
C ASP A 500 15.66 7.00 -11.61
N THR A 501 14.43 6.52 -11.54
CA THR A 501 14.08 5.12 -11.79
C THR A 501 12.67 5.01 -12.32
N SER A 502 12.34 3.87 -12.92
CA SER A 502 10.99 3.56 -13.34
C SER A 502 10.66 2.08 -13.13
N ALA A 503 9.37 1.77 -13.09
CA ALA A 503 8.91 0.39 -13.15
C ALA A 503 7.70 0.28 -14.07
N THR A 504 7.65 -0.80 -14.86
CA THR A 504 6.56 -1.10 -15.78
C THR A 504 5.83 -2.33 -15.31
N TYR A 505 4.53 -2.20 -15.14
CA TYR A 505 3.63 -3.23 -14.64
C TYR A 505 2.68 -3.65 -15.74
N THR A 506 2.58 -4.96 -15.99
CA THR A 506 1.67 -5.54 -16.98
C THR A 506 0.83 -6.62 -16.31
N SER A 507 -0.48 -6.43 -16.25
CA SER A 507 -1.40 -7.43 -15.74
C SER A 507 -1.64 -8.53 -16.78
N GLU A 508 -1.67 -9.78 -16.34
CA GLU A 508 -1.93 -10.95 -17.19
C GLU A 508 -3.28 -10.83 -17.94
N SER A 509 -4.31 -10.27 -17.30
CA SER A 509 -5.65 -10.14 -17.90
C SER A 509 -5.80 -8.96 -18.84
N ASN A 510 -4.99 -7.90 -18.69
CA ASN A 510 -5.17 -6.65 -19.45
C ASN A 510 -4.09 -6.42 -20.51
N GLY A 511 -2.90 -6.98 -20.33
CA GLY A 511 -1.79 -6.86 -21.30
C GLY A 511 -1.27 -5.43 -21.55
N THR A 512 -1.92 -4.39 -21.03
CA THR A 512 -1.51 -2.99 -21.22
C THR A 512 -0.48 -2.61 -20.17
N PRO A 513 0.76 -2.30 -20.54
CA PRO A 513 1.80 -1.90 -19.60
C PRO A 513 1.51 -0.52 -19.00
N ILE A 514 1.81 -0.35 -17.72
CA ILE A 514 1.75 0.92 -17.00
C ILE A 514 3.11 1.21 -16.39
N THR A 515 3.70 2.34 -16.76
CA THR A 515 5.01 2.76 -16.24
C THR A 515 4.85 3.82 -15.16
N ILE A 516 5.49 3.57 -14.02
CA ILE A 516 5.65 4.50 -12.91
C ILE A 516 7.07 5.03 -12.93
N LYS A 517 7.21 6.34 -12.87
CA LYS A 517 8.51 7.01 -12.72
C LYS A 517 8.64 7.59 -11.32
N GLN A 518 9.84 7.55 -10.78
CA GLN A 518 10.22 8.22 -9.53
C GLN A 518 11.56 8.92 -9.71
N ASP A 519 11.67 10.07 -9.10
CA ASP A 519 12.88 10.88 -9.01
C ASP A 519 13.20 11.09 -7.53
N PHE A 520 14.39 10.64 -7.11
CA PHE A 520 14.90 10.78 -5.74
C PHE A 520 15.88 11.95 -5.61
N GLY A 521 15.99 12.82 -6.63
CA GLY A 521 16.75 14.06 -6.58
C GLY A 521 16.26 14.95 -5.44
N ASP A 522 17.16 15.31 -4.51
CA ASP A 522 16.78 16.01 -3.27
C ASP A 522 18.00 16.64 -2.59
N THR A 523 17.72 17.58 -1.67
CA THR A 523 18.72 18.22 -0.81
C THR A 523 18.32 18.08 0.65
N TRP A 524 19.20 17.57 1.48
CA TRP A 524 18.94 17.41 2.92
C TRP A 524 20.15 17.75 3.78
N ALA A 525 19.90 17.98 5.06
CA ALA A 525 20.93 18.19 6.07
C ALA A 525 21.04 16.96 6.98
N GLU A 526 22.26 16.71 7.48
CA GLU A 526 22.52 15.66 8.47
C GLU A 526 23.27 16.25 9.67
N LEU A 527 22.90 15.78 10.86
CA LEU A 527 23.64 15.98 12.10
C LEU A 527 24.09 14.63 12.65
N ALA A 528 25.37 14.52 13.04
CA ALA A 528 25.92 13.35 13.68
C ALA A 528 26.71 13.73 14.93
N LEU A 529 26.53 12.96 16.00
CA LEU A 529 27.27 13.06 17.25
C LEU A 529 27.91 11.71 17.53
N GLY A 530 29.22 11.68 17.76
CA GLY A 530 29.89 10.39 17.97
C GLY A 530 31.17 10.51 18.77
N GLY A 531 31.75 9.35 19.06
CA GLY A 531 33.03 9.27 19.75
C GLY A 531 33.71 7.91 19.63
N THR A 532 34.99 7.90 19.94
CA THR A 532 35.84 6.71 20.00
C THR A 532 36.55 6.69 21.34
N TRP A 533 36.67 5.56 21.97
CA TRP A 533 37.27 5.36 23.28
C TRP A 533 38.26 4.20 23.25
N LYS A 534 39.45 4.40 23.78
CA LYS A 534 40.40 3.30 24.09
C LYS A 534 39.89 2.53 25.30
N ILE A 535 39.52 1.27 25.12
CA ILE A 535 39.06 0.36 26.19
C ILE A 535 40.14 -0.61 26.64
N GLY A 536 41.31 -0.57 26.00
CA GLY A 536 42.50 -1.37 26.31
C GLY A 536 43.69 -0.91 25.50
N GLY A 537 44.83 -1.58 25.62
CA GLY A 537 46.07 -1.23 24.89
C GLY A 537 45.87 -1.30 23.35
N SER A 538 45.13 -2.27 22.88
CA SER A 538 44.88 -2.57 21.46
C SER A 538 43.43 -2.45 21.05
N SER A 539 42.50 -2.03 21.91
CA SER A 539 41.08 -2.05 21.64
C SER A 539 40.45 -0.66 21.66
N LEU A 540 39.67 -0.37 20.66
CA LEU A 540 38.87 0.83 20.54
C LEU A 540 37.38 0.45 20.53
N PHE A 541 36.55 1.17 21.26
CA PHE A 541 35.10 1.21 21.12
C PHE A 541 34.72 2.52 20.45
N TYR A 542 33.74 2.47 19.56
CA TYR A 542 33.16 3.67 18.95
C TYR A 542 31.65 3.59 18.86
N ALA A 543 31.00 4.75 18.97
CA ALA A 543 29.56 4.85 18.81
C ALA A 543 29.19 6.24 18.27
N ASP A 544 28.12 6.29 17.50
CA ASP A 544 27.54 7.53 17.01
C ASP A 544 26.06 7.43 16.77
N ILE A 545 25.40 8.59 16.74
CA ILE A 545 24.02 8.77 16.35
C ILE A 545 23.93 9.80 15.22
N THR A 546 23.13 9.52 14.21
CA THR A 546 22.90 10.40 13.05
C THR A 546 21.40 10.63 12.87
N ARG A 547 21.05 11.85 12.45
CA ARG A 547 19.69 12.23 12.02
C ARG A 547 19.77 13.15 10.81
N SER A 548 18.84 12.97 9.84
CA SER A 548 18.68 13.88 8.69
C SER A 548 17.42 14.73 8.80
N PHE A 549 17.40 15.84 8.04
CA PHE A 549 16.32 16.84 8.03
C PHE A 549 16.16 17.47 6.66
N GLY A 550 14.93 17.82 6.31
CA GLY A 550 14.61 18.72 5.21
C GLY A 550 14.53 18.06 3.84
N GLY A 551 14.72 16.75 3.76
CA GLY A 551 14.53 15.99 2.52
C GLY A 551 13.25 15.17 2.51
N ASP A 552 12.88 14.68 1.33
CA ASP A 552 11.77 13.73 1.15
C ASP A 552 12.09 12.36 1.80
N TYR A 553 13.38 12.02 1.86
CA TYR A 553 13.91 10.89 2.63
C TYR A 553 14.59 11.38 3.90
N GLU A 554 13.99 11.03 5.04
CA GLU A 554 14.52 11.38 6.36
C GLU A 554 15.01 10.15 7.12
N MET A 555 16.29 10.15 7.48
CA MET A 555 16.82 9.29 8.54
C MET A 555 16.37 9.86 9.89
N GLN A 556 15.31 9.32 10.47
CA GLN A 556 14.78 9.83 11.74
C GLN A 556 15.79 9.66 12.88
N TRP A 557 16.48 8.54 12.87
CA TRP A 557 17.63 8.25 13.72
C TRP A 557 18.37 7.03 13.17
N LYS A 558 19.70 7.04 13.33
CA LYS A 558 20.56 5.89 13.10
C LYS A 558 21.59 5.84 14.21
N LEU A 559 21.70 4.72 14.91
CA LEU A 559 22.68 4.45 15.94
C LEU A 559 23.69 3.43 15.41
N ASN A 560 24.96 3.70 15.60
CA ASN A 560 26.06 2.78 15.32
C ASN A 560 26.86 2.50 16.60
N ALA A 561 27.33 1.27 16.75
CA ALA A 561 28.29 0.92 17.80
C ALA A 561 29.23 -0.17 17.27
N GLY A 562 30.51 -0.04 17.57
CA GLY A 562 31.49 -1.00 17.10
C GLY A 562 32.76 -1.05 17.95
N ILE A 563 33.53 -2.09 17.68
CA ILE A 563 34.82 -2.32 18.32
C ILE A 563 35.89 -2.58 17.24
N ARG A 564 37.09 -2.10 17.52
CA ARG A 564 38.29 -2.38 16.72
C ARG A 564 39.35 -2.99 17.64
N TYR A 565 39.99 -4.03 17.17
CA TYR A 565 41.18 -4.63 17.81
C TYR A 565 42.37 -4.46 16.87
N ALA A 566 43.39 -3.77 17.35
CA ALA A 566 44.62 -3.49 16.64
C ALA A 566 45.73 -4.46 17.12
N PHE A 567 46.56 -4.95 16.22
CA PHE A 567 47.64 -5.87 16.53
C PHE A 567 48.93 -5.57 15.78
#